data_12c9618b6eaeee8f840a68effb3ef70f
#
_entry.id   12c9618b6eaeee8f840a68effb3ef70f
#
_cell.length_a   1.000
_cell.length_b   1.000
_cell.length_c   1.000
_cell.angle_alpha   90.00
_cell.angle_beta   90.00
_cell.angle_gamma   90.00
#
_symmetry.space_group_name_H-M   'P 1'
#
loop_
_entity.id
_entity.type
_entity.pdbx_description
1 polymer ?
#
loop_
_entity_poly.entity_id
_entity_poly.type
_entity_poly.pdbx_seq_one_letter_code
_entity_poly.pdbx_strand_id
1 'polypeptide(L)'
;MIIRSKSENDVYKWNMSYLMMMKFPNMRVRFKFKNRRPGEKFDQKFIEDMKLEITKLRMLKLGDQEKAFMKKNFWWIPGWYFDWYQHADIFNPDSIRIWLDENSEFQCEVEDLGYIVTFWETNILPIFAELRNRAYGYTYDKMNESEALELVREQINLSNEHQLKFSEFGLRRRFSAVWQDKVDDIIKAEAKYCVGNSNVYEAYRLGQKISGTQAHEIYMAYNAIYGYREGNYKCVKDWMEVFNGHAGILLGDTIGQDAFLKCLTTL
;
A
#
# COMPACT_ATOMS: atom_id res chain seq x y z
N MET A 1 10.46 6.42 -14.12
CA MET A 1 9.15 5.90 -13.68
C MET A 1 9.22 5.73 -12.18
N ILE A 2 8.27 6.30 -11.44
CA ILE A 2 8.29 6.29 -9.97
C ILE A 2 7.86 4.93 -9.42
N ILE A 3 6.88 4.28 -10.06
CA ILE A 3 6.47 2.89 -9.76
C ILE A 3 7.07 1.98 -10.82
N ARG A 4 7.66 0.86 -10.43
CA ARG A 4 8.54 0.05 -11.28
C ARG A 4 7.94 -1.28 -11.72
N SER A 5 7.04 -1.84 -10.92
CA SER A 5 6.38 -3.10 -11.20
C SER A 5 4.90 -3.05 -10.82
N LYS A 6 4.12 -3.91 -11.46
CA LYS A 6 2.73 -4.14 -11.11
C LYS A 6 2.57 -4.74 -9.71
N SER A 7 3.60 -5.42 -9.17
CA SER A 7 3.62 -5.94 -7.81
C SER A 7 4.06 -4.91 -6.75
N GLU A 8 4.46 -3.70 -7.13
CA GLU A 8 4.89 -2.65 -6.20
C GLU A 8 3.68 -2.12 -5.41
N ASN A 9 3.22 -2.96 -4.48
CA ASN A 9 2.08 -2.73 -3.60
C ASN A 9 2.32 -3.41 -2.26
N ASP A 10 1.71 -2.89 -1.22
CA ASP A 10 1.76 -3.49 0.11
C ASP A 10 0.97 -4.80 0.20
N VAL A 11 1.47 -5.75 0.99
CA VAL A 11 0.88 -7.10 1.18
C VAL A 11 -0.61 -7.05 1.48
N TYR A 12 -1.06 -6.12 2.33
CA TYR A 12 -2.47 -6.04 2.70
C TYR A 12 -3.40 -5.69 1.53
N LYS A 13 -2.90 -5.01 0.50
CA LYS A 13 -3.69 -4.70 -0.70
C LYS A 13 -4.08 -5.95 -1.47
N TRP A 14 -3.19 -6.93 -1.54
CA TRP A 14 -3.44 -8.22 -2.18
C TRP A 14 -4.51 -9.01 -1.43
N ASN A 15 -4.38 -9.10 -0.11
CA ASN A 15 -5.36 -9.78 0.73
C ASN A 15 -6.74 -9.14 0.61
N MET A 16 -6.82 -7.80 0.76
CA MET A 16 -8.09 -7.09 0.67
C MET A 16 -8.72 -7.16 -0.72
N SER A 17 -7.91 -7.03 -1.78
CA SER A 17 -8.40 -7.18 -3.15
C SER A 17 -9.01 -8.56 -3.37
N TYR A 18 -8.32 -9.63 -2.97
CA TYR A 18 -8.85 -10.98 -3.09
C TYR A 18 -10.14 -11.18 -2.27
N LEU A 19 -10.17 -10.73 -1.02
CA LEU A 19 -11.40 -10.78 -0.20
C LEU A 19 -12.56 -10.04 -0.86
N MET A 20 -12.35 -8.82 -1.34
CA MET A 20 -13.39 -8.03 -1.99
C MET A 20 -13.87 -8.68 -3.29
N MET A 21 -12.97 -9.28 -4.07
CA MET A 21 -13.33 -10.02 -5.29
C MET A 21 -14.23 -11.21 -4.97
N MET A 22 -13.95 -11.93 -3.87
CA MET A 22 -14.72 -13.12 -3.48
C MET A 22 -16.07 -12.80 -2.83
N LYS A 23 -16.14 -11.74 -2.02
CA LYS A 23 -17.35 -11.42 -1.24
C LYS A 23 -18.20 -10.33 -1.87
N PHE A 24 -17.59 -9.39 -2.60
CA PHE A 24 -18.25 -8.23 -3.17
C PHE A 24 -17.82 -7.94 -4.62
N PRO A 25 -17.95 -8.90 -5.56
CA PRO A 25 -17.39 -8.77 -6.92
C PRO A 25 -17.90 -7.57 -7.71
N ASN A 26 -19.09 -7.08 -7.39
CA ASN A 26 -19.73 -5.95 -8.07
C ASN A 26 -19.71 -4.65 -7.26
N MET A 27 -19.05 -4.63 -6.10
CA MET A 27 -19.01 -3.43 -5.26
C MET A 27 -18.13 -2.36 -5.90
N ARG A 28 -18.72 -1.22 -6.21
CA ARG A 28 -17.96 -0.04 -6.65
C ARG A 28 -17.55 0.79 -5.44
N VAL A 29 -16.32 1.28 -5.47
CA VAL A 29 -15.74 2.09 -4.40
C VAL A 29 -15.14 3.35 -5.00
N ARG A 30 -15.32 4.48 -4.32
CA ARG A 30 -14.66 5.75 -4.65
C ARG A 30 -13.66 6.11 -3.58
N PHE A 31 -12.40 6.22 -3.97
CA PHE A 31 -11.34 6.78 -3.14
C PHE A 31 -11.15 8.25 -3.47
N LYS A 32 -11.02 9.06 -2.41
CA LYS A 32 -10.69 10.48 -2.53
C LYS A 32 -9.38 10.76 -1.83
N PHE A 33 -8.45 11.38 -2.55
CA PHE A 33 -7.21 11.86 -1.96
C PHE A 33 -7.49 12.98 -0.97
N LYS A 34 -6.83 12.91 0.18
CA LYS A 34 -6.85 14.00 1.16
C LYS A 34 -5.43 14.41 1.50
N ASN A 35 -5.04 15.61 1.09
CA ASN A 35 -3.79 16.21 1.52
C ASN A 35 -3.87 16.50 3.03
N ARG A 36 -2.92 16.00 3.82
CA ARG A 36 -2.81 16.27 5.26
C ARG A 36 -1.95 17.50 5.57
N ARG A 37 -1.48 18.19 4.55
CA ARG A 37 -0.76 19.46 4.64
C ARG A 37 -1.59 20.55 3.96
N PRO A 38 -2.53 21.15 4.69
CA PRO A 38 -3.39 22.20 4.13
C PRO A 38 -2.55 23.37 3.67
N GLY A 39 -2.95 24.02 2.57
CA GLY A 39 -2.29 25.20 2.02
C GLY A 39 -1.10 24.89 1.09
N GLU A 40 -0.75 23.63 0.85
CA GLU A 40 0.20 23.29 -0.24
C GLU A 40 -0.47 23.56 -1.59
N LYS A 41 0.11 24.45 -2.38
CA LYS A 41 -0.41 24.85 -3.70
C LYS A 41 0.43 24.26 -4.81
N PHE A 42 -0.23 23.87 -5.87
CA PHE A 42 0.39 23.25 -7.04
C PHE A 42 0.02 24.03 -8.31
N ASP A 43 0.82 23.86 -9.35
CA ASP A 43 0.61 24.46 -10.66
C ASP A 43 0.11 23.41 -11.69
N GLN A 44 -0.21 23.88 -12.89
CA GLN A 44 -0.65 23.02 -13.97
C GLN A 44 0.43 22.00 -14.38
N LYS A 45 1.70 22.37 -14.26
CA LYS A 45 2.83 21.46 -14.54
C LYS A 45 2.82 20.26 -13.61
N PHE A 46 2.54 20.46 -12.32
CA PHE A 46 2.41 19.35 -11.36
C PHE A 46 1.31 18.38 -11.77
N ILE A 47 0.15 18.88 -12.24
CA ILE A 47 -0.94 18.04 -12.74
C ILE A 47 -0.50 17.23 -13.97
N GLU A 48 0.23 17.84 -14.88
CA GLU A 48 0.76 17.16 -16.07
C GLU A 48 1.76 16.07 -15.70
N ASP A 49 2.67 16.35 -14.78
CA ASP A 49 3.63 15.37 -14.26
C ASP A 49 2.92 14.19 -13.55
N MET A 50 1.88 14.48 -12.75
CA MET A 50 1.04 13.44 -12.12
C MET A 50 0.34 12.58 -13.17
N LYS A 51 -0.31 13.18 -14.16
CA LYS A 51 -0.99 12.45 -15.26
C LYS A 51 -0.01 11.60 -16.04
N LEU A 52 1.19 12.11 -16.31
CA LEU A 52 2.22 11.37 -17.01
C LEU A 52 2.66 10.10 -16.23
N GLU A 53 2.93 10.22 -14.92
CA GLU A 53 3.31 9.06 -14.10
C GLU A 53 2.15 8.06 -13.97
N ILE A 54 0.91 8.52 -13.84
CA ILE A 54 -0.28 7.67 -13.79
C ILE A 54 -0.49 6.91 -15.12
N THR A 55 -0.32 7.57 -16.26
CA THR A 55 -0.40 6.90 -17.56
C THR A 55 0.62 5.77 -17.67
N LYS A 56 1.81 5.94 -17.09
CA LYS A 56 2.84 4.91 -17.06
C LYS A 56 2.44 3.68 -16.25
N LEU A 57 1.54 3.80 -15.24
CA LEU A 57 1.07 2.65 -14.46
C LEU A 57 0.41 1.58 -15.33
N ARG A 58 -0.31 1.98 -16.37
CA ARG A 58 -0.93 1.03 -17.32
C ARG A 58 0.08 0.20 -18.09
N MET A 59 1.31 0.70 -18.23
CA MET A 59 2.40 0.02 -18.93
C MET A 59 3.16 -0.97 -18.05
N LEU A 60 2.89 -0.97 -16.73
CA LEU A 60 3.55 -1.86 -15.79
C LEU A 60 3.23 -3.33 -16.12
N LYS A 61 4.24 -4.16 -15.95
CA LYS A 61 4.12 -5.61 -16.13
C LYS A 61 4.38 -6.32 -14.81
N LEU A 62 3.77 -7.47 -14.65
CA LEU A 62 4.13 -8.47 -13.65
C LEU A 62 4.96 -9.55 -14.37
N GLY A 63 6.25 -9.63 -14.07
CA GLY A 63 7.15 -10.65 -14.64
C GLY A 63 6.80 -12.06 -14.12
N ASP A 64 7.11 -13.11 -14.91
CA ASP A 64 6.78 -14.49 -14.52
C ASP A 64 7.52 -14.95 -13.25
N GLN A 65 8.77 -14.54 -13.07
CA GLN A 65 9.53 -14.85 -11.84
C GLN A 65 8.94 -14.14 -10.61
N GLU A 66 8.55 -12.89 -10.77
CA GLU A 66 7.89 -12.09 -9.75
C GLU A 66 6.52 -12.69 -9.38
N LYS A 67 5.73 -13.09 -10.40
CA LYS A 67 4.47 -13.81 -10.19
C LYS A 67 4.68 -15.15 -9.47
N ALA A 68 5.71 -15.90 -9.83
CA ALA A 68 6.04 -17.16 -9.15
C ALA A 68 6.42 -16.93 -7.67
N PHE A 69 7.19 -15.85 -7.38
CA PHE A 69 7.47 -15.43 -6.02
C PHE A 69 6.18 -15.09 -5.26
N MET A 70 5.26 -14.36 -5.88
CA MET A 70 3.96 -14.04 -5.26
C MET A 70 3.14 -15.29 -4.97
N LYS A 71 2.98 -16.20 -5.92
CA LYS A 71 2.24 -17.47 -5.71
C LYS A 71 2.83 -18.30 -4.56
N LYS A 72 4.15 -18.30 -4.41
CA LYS A 72 4.83 -19.00 -3.32
C LYS A 72 4.59 -18.35 -1.96
N ASN A 73 4.63 -17.01 -1.89
CA ASN A 73 4.59 -16.28 -0.63
C ASN A 73 3.17 -15.97 -0.15
N PHE A 74 2.21 -15.81 -1.07
CA PHE A 74 0.78 -15.70 -0.79
C PHE A 74 0.07 -17.07 -0.94
N TRP A 75 0.65 -18.12 -0.37
CA TRP A 75 0.14 -19.48 -0.54
C TRP A 75 -1.32 -19.68 -0.07
N TRP A 76 -1.87 -18.74 0.70
CA TRP A 76 -3.28 -18.69 1.11
C TRP A 76 -4.21 -18.03 0.07
N ILE A 77 -3.67 -17.43 -0.99
CA ILE A 77 -4.42 -16.91 -2.12
C ILE A 77 -4.25 -17.86 -3.31
N PRO A 78 -5.34 -18.33 -3.95
CA PRO A 78 -5.23 -19.25 -5.08
C PRO A 78 -4.41 -18.65 -6.23
N GLY A 79 -3.58 -19.50 -6.87
CA GLY A 79 -2.66 -19.07 -7.93
C GLY A 79 -3.32 -18.39 -9.13
N TRP A 80 -4.57 -18.77 -9.45
CA TRP A 80 -5.34 -18.17 -10.55
C TRP A 80 -5.56 -16.65 -10.36
N TYR A 81 -5.63 -16.16 -9.12
CA TYR A 81 -5.79 -14.74 -8.83
C TYR A 81 -4.59 -13.93 -9.34
N PHE A 82 -3.36 -14.42 -9.20
CA PHE A 82 -2.17 -13.76 -9.72
C PHE A 82 -2.05 -13.87 -11.24
N ASP A 83 -2.58 -14.96 -11.84
CA ASP A 83 -2.68 -15.10 -13.29
C ASP A 83 -3.69 -14.07 -13.85
N TRP A 84 -4.84 -13.93 -13.21
CA TRP A 84 -5.80 -12.87 -13.54
C TRP A 84 -5.17 -11.48 -13.40
N TYR A 85 -4.53 -11.19 -12.26
CA TYR A 85 -3.93 -9.88 -11.99
C TYR A 85 -2.85 -9.49 -13.00
N GLN A 86 -2.07 -10.44 -13.48
CA GLN A 86 -1.03 -10.21 -14.50
C GLN A 86 -1.60 -9.55 -15.75
N HIS A 87 -2.81 -9.96 -16.15
CA HIS A 87 -3.46 -9.53 -17.39
C HIS A 87 -4.56 -8.47 -17.18
N ALA A 88 -5.05 -8.29 -15.96
CA ALA A 88 -6.11 -7.33 -15.65
C ALA A 88 -5.67 -5.88 -15.88
N ASP A 89 -6.58 -5.03 -16.37
CA ASP A 89 -6.38 -3.58 -16.53
C ASP A 89 -6.64 -2.88 -15.19
N ILE A 90 -5.70 -3.03 -14.24
CA ILE A 90 -5.84 -2.52 -12.87
C ILE A 90 -5.76 -0.99 -12.83
N PHE A 91 -4.92 -0.40 -13.65
CA PHE A 91 -4.65 1.04 -13.67
C PHE A 91 -5.25 1.69 -14.91
N ASN A 92 -6.57 1.54 -15.08
CA ASN A 92 -7.29 2.19 -16.16
C ASN A 92 -7.36 3.71 -15.91
N PRO A 93 -6.83 4.56 -16.80
CA PRO A 93 -6.88 6.02 -16.65
C PRO A 93 -8.29 6.60 -16.58
N ASP A 94 -9.29 5.91 -17.11
CA ASP A 94 -10.70 6.36 -17.06
C ASP A 94 -11.30 6.23 -15.66
N SER A 95 -10.68 5.43 -14.77
CA SER A 95 -11.10 5.27 -13.38
C SER A 95 -10.63 6.41 -12.48
N ILE A 96 -9.74 7.31 -12.94
CA ILE A 96 -9.13 8.35 -12.12
C ILE A 96 -9.37 9.75 -12.68
N ARG A 97 -9.65 10.69 -11.78
CA ARG A 97 -9.72 12.14 -12.07
C ARG A 97 -8.73 12.90 -11.20
N ILE A 98 -8.00 13.83 -11.81
CA ILE A 98 -7.00 14.66 -11.16
C ILE A 98 -7.18 16.10 -11.60
N TRP A 99 -7.26 17.03 -10.63
CA TRP A 99 -7.43 18.45 -10.89
C TRP A 99 -6.86 19.29 -9.75
N LEU A 100 -6.75 20.60 -9.97
CA LEU A 100 -6.57 21.58 -8.91
C LEU A 100 -7.94 22.17 -8.55
N ASP A 101 -8.18 22.36 -7.27
CA ASP A 101 -9.36 23.10 -6.82
C ASP A 101 -9.16 24.63 -6.93
N GLU A 102 -10.14 25.39 -6.47
CA GLU A 102 -10.13 26.86 -6.49
C GLU A 102 -8.98 27.48 -5.68
N ASN A 103 -8.43 26.73 -4.72
CA ASN A 103 -7.31 27.14 -3.90
C ASN A 103 -5.95 26.68 -4.47
N SER A 104 -5.93 26.10 -5.66
CA SER A 104 -4.76 25.45 -6.26
C SER A 104 -4.24 24.25 -5.44
N GLU A 105 -5.09 23.62 -4.64
CA GLU A 105 -4.75 22.40 -3.92
C GLU A 105 -5.02 21.15 -4.81
N PHE A 106 -4.14 20.17 -4.73
CA PHE A 106 -4.26 18.93 -5.50
C PHE A 106 -5.45 18.09 -5.06
N GLN A 107 -6.28 17.70 -6.00
CA GLN A 107 -7.41 16.81 -5.82
C GLN A 107 -7.27 15.58 -6.71
N CYS A 108 -7.67 14.43 -6.17
CA CYS A 108 -7.68 13.18 -6.91
C CYS A 108 -8.82 12.30 -6.42
N GLU A 109 -9.57 11.71 -7.35
CA GLU A 109 -10.59 10.71 -7.09
C GLU A 109 -10.40 9.51 -8.02
N VAL A 110 -10.55 8.31 -7.46
CA VAL A 110 -10.55 7.04 -8.21
C VAL A 110 -11.84 6.31 -7.92
N GLU A 111 -12.51 5.84 -8.96
CA GLU A 111 -13.74 5.06 -8.83
C GLU A 111 -13.73 3.84 -9.76
N ASP A 112 -13.81 2.67 -9.17
CA ASP A 112 -13.89 1.39 -9.88
C ASP A 112 -14.44 0.29 -8.96
N LEU A 113 -14.33 -0.98 -9.38
CA LEU A 113 -14.60 -2.14 -8.53
C LEU A 113 -13.64 -2.15 -7.33
N GLY A 114 -14.14 -2.44 -6.13
CA GLY A 114 -13.38 -2.33 -4.89
C GLY A 114 -12.08 -3.11 -4.90
N TYR A 115 -12.07 -4.32 -5.48
CA TYR A 115 -10.87 -5.15 -5.60
C TYR A 115 -9.82 -4.62 -6.59
N ILE A 116 -10.18 -3.62 -7.43
CA ILE A 116 -9.26 -2.89 -8.32
C ILE A 116 -8.81 -1.60 -7.64
N VAL A 117 -9.76 -0.81 -7.11
CA VAL A 117 -9.48 0.51 -6.51
C VAL A 117 -8.47 0.44 -5.38
N THR A 118 -8.47 -0.65 -4.60
CA THR A 118 -7.56 -0.81 -3.47
C THR A 118 -6.08 -0.62 -3.84
N PHE A 119 -5.67 -0.99 -5.07
CA PHE A 119 -4.28 -0.83 -5.52
C PHE A 119 -3.88 0.60 -5.84
N TRP A 120 -4.83 1.49 -6.11
CA TRP A 120 -4.53 2.86 -6.48
C TRP A 120 -3.87 3.66 -5.35
N GLU A 121 -4.24 3.41 -4.08
CA GLU A 121 -3.68 4.15 -2.95
C GLU A 121 -2.16 4.02 -2.89
N THR A 122 -1.65 2.79 -2.94
CA THR A 122 -0.22 2.48 -2.82
C THR A 122 0.60 2.85 -4.06
N ASN A 123 -0.05 3.31 -5.13
CA ASN A 123 0.59 3.83 -6.33
C ASN A 123 0.48 5.36 -6.43
N ILE A 124 -0.70 5.95 -6.15
CA ILE A 124 -0.88 7.41 -6.22
C ILE A 124 -0.06 8.11 -5.14
N LEU A 125 -0.04 7.59 -3.91
CA LEU A 125 0.62 8.28 -2.79
C LEU A 125 2.13 8.41 -2.97
N PRO A 126 2.90 7.38 -3.39
CA PRO A 126 4.32 7.53 -3.70
C PRO A 126 4.58 8.47 -4.88
N ILE A 127 3.75 8.41 -5.94
CA ILE A 127 3.87 9.32 -7.09
C ILE A 127 3.67 10.77 -6.62
N PHE A 128 2.60 11.03 -5.88
CA PHE A 128 2.33 12.36 -5.32
C PHE A 128 3.46 12.83 -4.42
N ALA A 129 3.93 11.98 -3.49
CA ALA A 129 4.97 12.34 -2.53
C ALA A 129 6.28 12.70 -3.24
N GLU A 130 6.72 11.91 -4.21
CA GLU A 130 7.96 12.15 -4.94
C GLU A 130 7.87 13.40 -5.83
N LEU A 131 6.78 13.59 -6.57
CA LEU A 131 6.58 14.78 -7.39
C LEU A 131 6.46 16.05 -6.54
N ARG A 132 5.74 15.97 -5.40
CA ARG A 132 5.65 17.06 -4.43
C ARG A 132 7.03 17.44 -3.89
N ASN A 133 7.83 16.44 -3.47
CA ASN A 133 9.17 16.70 -2.97
C ASN A 133 10.05 17.40 -4.01
N ARG A 134 9.93 17.02 -5.28
CA ARG A 134 10.61 17.70 -6.40
C ARG A 134 10.11 19.13 -6.60
N ALA A 135 8.79 19.33 -6.62
CA ALA A 135 8.17 20.64 -6.86
C ALA A 135 8.52 21.67 -5.78
N TYR A 136 8.59 21.24 -4.52
CA TYR A 136 8.94 22.10 -3.39
C TYR A 136 10.45 22.14 -3.08
N GLY A 137 11.28 21.40 -3.82
CA GLY A 137 12.70 21.31 -3.55
C GLY A 137 13.02 20.69 -2.18
N TYR A 138 12.13 19.81 -1.66
CA TYR A 138 12.36 19.14 -0.39
C TYR A 138 13.57 18.23 -0.52
N THR A 139 14.46 18.32 0.46
CA THR A 139 15.57 17.40 0.67
C THR A 139 15.31 16.59 1.94
N TYR A 140 16.21 15.70 2.29
CA TYR A 140 16.12 14.84 3.48
C TYR A 140 16.19 15.69 4.78
N ASP A 141 15.09 16.39 5.14
CA ASP A 141 14.98 17.26 6.31
C ASP A 141 16.16 18.26 6.46
N LYS A 142 16.60 18.84 5.35
CA LYS A 142 17.77 19.73 5.23
C LYS A 142 19.13 19.04 5.48
N MET A 143 19.15 17.72 5.58
CA MET A 143 20.37 16.92 5.67
C MET A 143 20.91 16.61 4.27
N ASN A 144 22.19 16.32 4.17
CA ASN A 144 22.71 15.64 3.01
C ASN A 144 22.32 14.13 3.05
N GLU A 145 22.42 13.46 1.90
CA GLU A 145 22.03 12.06 1.79
C GLU A 145 22.78 11.14 2.76
N SER A 146 24.08 11.39 2.97
CA SER A 146 24.91 10.58 3.86
C SER A 146 24.45 10.66 5.31
N GLU A 147 24.18 11.87 5.78
CA GLU A 147 23.65 12.12 7.14
C GLU A 147 22.29 11.43 7.34
N ALA A 148 21.39 11.53 6.35
CA ALA A 148 20.09 10.91 6.41
C ALA A 148 20.17 9.37 6.43
N LEU A 149 21.10 8.77 5.68
CA LEU A 149 21.35 7.32 5.72
C LEU A 149 21.98 6.88 7.03
N GLU A 150 22.82 7.73 7.66
CA GLU A 150 23.36 7.43 8.97
C GLU A 150 22.28 7.35 10.05
N LEU A 151 21.29 8.24 10.02
CA LEU A 151 20.12 8.13 10.90
C LEU A 151 19.35 6.82 10.72
N VAL A 152 19.25 6.31 9.48
CA VAL A 152 18.65 5.00 9.23
C VAL A 152 19.46 3.90 9.93
N ARG A 153 20.79 3.95 9.82
CA ARG A 153 21.67 2.98 10.50
C ARG A 153 21.58 3.07 12.03
N GLU A 154 21.50 4.28 12.58
CA GLU A 154 21.30 4.47 14.01
C GLU A 154 20.00 3.79 14.50
N GLN A 155 18.90 3.96 13.77
CA GLN A 155 17.62 3.30 14.08
C GLN A 155 17.72 1.77 13.99
N ILE A 156 18.42 1.24 12.97
CA ILE A 156 18.67 -0.19 12.81
C ILE A 156 19.53 -0.72 13.95
N ASN A 157 20.58 0.00 14.33
CA ASN A 157 21.45 -0.39 15.45
C ASN A 157 20.67 -0.44 16.77
N LEU A 158 19.83 0.54 17.04
CA LEU A 158 18.94 0.55 18.22
C LEU A 158 17.96 -0.64 18.19
N SER A 159 17.38 -0.94 17.04
CA SER A 159 16.54 -2.11 16.86
C SER A 159 17.29 -3.42 17.11
N ASN A 160 18.53 -3.51 16.63
CA ASN A 160 19.40 -4.69 16.84
C ASN A 160 19.79 -4.85 18.30
N GLU A 161 20.16 -3.76 18.99
CA GLU A 161 20.54 -3.75 20.40
C GLU A 161 19.39 -4.24 21.29
N HIS A 162 18.19 -3.74 21.04
CA HIS A 162 16.99 -4.09 21.81
C HIS A 162 16.22 -5.28 21.26
N GLN A 163 16.73 -5.98 20.25
CA GLN A 163 16.11 -7.15 19.61
C GLN A 163 14.68 -6.89 19.13
N LEU A 164 14.39 -5.67 18.65
CA LEU A 164 13.06 -5.26 18.22
C LEU A 164 12.75 -5.82 16.82
N LYS A 165 11.74 -6.67 16.75
CA LYS A 165 11.25 -7.18 15.46
C LYS A 165 10.41 -6.11 14.77
N PHE A 166 10.71 -5.86 13.50
CA PHE A 166 9.94 -4.93 12.67
C PHE A 166 9.80 -5.42 11.23
N SER A 167 8.85 -4.85 10.52
CA SER A 167 8.68 -5.00 9.07
C SER A 167 8.84 -3.65 8.40
N GLU A 168 9.39 -3.62 7.21
CA GLU A 168 9.45 -2.42 6.38
C GLU A 168 8.06 -2.12 5.77
N PHE A 169 7.59 -0.86 5.86
CA PHE A 169 6.28 -0.37 5.39
C PHE A 169 6.36 1.00 4.72
N GLY A 170 7.51 1.38 4.15
CA GLY A 170 7.78 2.73 3.67
C GLY A 170 7.09 3.11 2.36
N LEU A 171 6.57 2.17 1.57
CA LEU A 171 6.10 2.40 0.21
C LEU A 171 5.25 3.66 0.02
N ARG A 172 4.15 3.79 0.77
CA ARG A 172 3.19 4.90 0.61
C ARG A 172 3.74 6.29 0.92
N ARG A 173 4.77 6.37 1.76
CA ARG A 173 5.31 7.62 2.32
C ARG A 173 6.78 7.80 2.01
N ARG A 174 7.33 7.00 1.13
CA ARG A 174 8.73 7.12 0.74
C ARG A 174 9.03 8.50 0.19
N PHE A 175 10.22 8.98 0.45
CA PHE A 175 10.70 10.25 -0.09
C PHE A 175 10.81 10.21 -1.62
N SER A 176 11.41 9.14 -2.14
CA SER A 176 11.49 8.78 -3.55
C SER A 176 11.74 7.29 -3.71
N ALA A 177 11.56 6.74 -4.92
CA ALA A 177 11.89 5.35 -5.20
C ALA A 177 13.38 5.05 -4.96
N VAL A 178 14.27 5.93 -5.47
CA VAL A 178 15.73 5.79 -5.31
C VAL A 178 16.15 5.85 -3.84
N TRP A 179 15.53 6.73 -3.06
CA TRP A 179 15.81 6.80 -1.61
C TRP A 179 15.38 5.51 -0.90
N GLN A 180 14.19 5.02 -1.21
CA GLN A 180 13.68 3.79 -0.59
C GLN A 180 14.57 2.59 -0.91
N ASP A 181 15.09 2.49 -2.13
CA ASP A 181 16.05 1.43 -2.49
C ASP A 181 17.26 1.42 -1.56
N LYS A 182 17.84 2.59 -1.28
CA LYS A 182 18.99 2.71 -0.39
C LYS A 182 18.66 2.31 1.05
N VAL A 183 17.50 2.73 1.54
CA VAL A 183 17.00 2.35 2.87
C VAL A 183 16.78 0.84 2.96
N ASP A 184 16.12 0.26 1.96
CA ASP A 184 15.83 -1.17 1.93
C ASP A 184 17.10 -2.02 1.80
N ASP A 185 18.09 -1.57 1.04
CA ASP A 185 19.39 -2.25 0.92
C ASP A 185 20.17 -2.24 2.25
N ILE A 186 20.14 -1.11 3.00
CA ILE A 186 20.72 -1.02 4.34
C ILE A 186 19.96 -1.94 5.32
N ILE A 187 18.63 -1.90 5.32
CA ILE A 187 17.82 -2.79 6.17
C ILE A 187 18.16 -4.25 5.88
N LYS A 188 18.26 -4.62 4.60
CA LYS A 188 18.61 -5.99 4.20
C LYS A 188 19.99 -6.41 4.68
N ALA A 189 20.96 -5.50 4.64
CA ALA A 189 22.35 -5.80 5.00
C ALA A 189 22.59 -5.81 6.52
N GLU A 190 21.95 -4.92 7.26
CA GLU A 190 22.35 -4.58 8.62
C GLU A 190 21.28 -4.92 9.69
N ALA A 191 19.98 -5.02 9.33
CA ALA A 191 18.91 -5.27 10.29
C ALA A 191 18.74 -6.75 10.61
N LYS A 192 19.16 -7.17 11.81
CA LYS A 192 19.07 -8.57 12.25
C LYS A 192 17.64 -9.02 12.58
N TYR A 193 16.77 -8.09 12.94
CA TYR A 193 15.41 -8.37 13.41
C TYR A 193 14.33 -7.88 12.45
N CYS A 194 14.69 -7.47 11.23
CA CYS A 194 13.71 -7.22 10.18
C CYS A 194 13.06 -8.55 9.74
N VAL A 195 11.74 -8.68 9.92
CA VAL A 195 11.02 -9.92 9.63
C VAL A 195 10.48 -9.99 8.20
N GLY A 196 10.50 -8.89 7.45
CA GLY A 196 10.09 -8.84 6.06
C GLY A 196 9.76 -7.43 5.56
N ASN A 197 9.26 -7.36 4.33
CA ASN A 197 8.89 -6.12 3.65
C ASN A 197 7.42 -6.20 3.21
N SER A 198 6.66 -5.13 3.42
CA SER A 198 5.27 -5.04 2.97
C SER A 198 5.17 -4.77 1.47
N ASN A 199 6.12 -4.03 0.90
CA ASN A 199 6.21 -3.85 -0.55
C ASN A 199 6.63 -5.17 -1.21
N VAL A 200 5.71 -5.80 -1.94
CA VAL A 200 5.92 -7.12 -2.55
C VAL A 200 7.05 -7.10 -3.59
N TYR A 201 7.17 -6.01 -4.34
CA TYR A 201 8.26 -5.84 -5.29
C TYR A 201 9.63 -5.80 -4.59
N GLU A 202 9.76 -5.04 -3.49
CA GLU A 202 11.00 -4.97 -2.72
C GLU A 202 11.32 -6.30 -2.03
N ALA A 203 10.31 -6.97 -1.48
CA ALA A 203 10.49 -8.30 -0.92
C ALA A 203 11.05 -9.28 -1.98
N TYR A 204 10.54 -9.22 -3.22
CA TYR A 204 11.04 -10.00 -4.35
C TYR A 204 12.48 -9.61 -4.72
N ARG A 205 12.74 -8.31 -4.92
CA ARG A 205 14.06 -7.78 -5.30
C ARG A 205 15.16 -8.17 -4.30
N LEU A 206 14.84 -8.12 -3.02
CA LEU A 206 15.78 -8.36 -1.92
C LEU A 206 15.80 -9.82 -1.44
N GLY A 207 14.93 -10.69 -1.97
CA GLY A 207 14.80 -12.06 -1.50
C GLY A 207 14.33 -12.15 -0.04
N GLN A 208 13.50 -11.20 0.40
CA GLN A 208 12.93 -11.14 1.74
C GLN A 208 11.56 -11.83 1.80
N LYS A 209 11.08 -12.09 3.01
CA LYS A 209 9.70 -12.51 3.24
C LYS A 209 8.75 -11.32 3.01
N ILE A 210 7.56 -11.61 2.51
CA ILE A 210 6.48 -10.64 2.55
C ILE A 210 5.95 -10.52 3.98
N SER A 211 5.59 -9.30 4.40
CA SER A 211 5.02 -9.04 5.72
C SER A 211 3.96 -7.97 5.62
N GLY A 212 2.82 -8.19 6.22
CA GLY A 212 1.73 -7.23 6.18
C GLY A 212 0.54 -7.65 7.01
N THR A 213 -0.37 -6.69 7.17
CA THR A 213 -1.57 -6.81 7.99
C THR A 213 -2.82 -6.67 7.12
N GLN A 214 -3.83 -6.03 7.66
CA GLN A 214 -4.98 -5.46 6.97
C GLN A 214 -4.82 -3.94 6.88
N ALA A 215 -5.75 -3.27 6.21
CA ALA A 215 -5.92 -1.82 6.34
C ALA A 215 -7.34 -1.48 6.80
N HIS A 216 -7.48 -0.29 7.38
CA HIS A 216 -8.78 0.22 7.86
C HIS A 216 -9.86 0.23 6.77
N GLU A 217 -9.46 0.40 5.51
CA GLU A 217 -10.41 0.49 4.38
C GLU A 217 -11.34 -0.73 4.27
N ILE A 218 -10.85 -1.94 4.59
CA ILE A 218 -11.71 -3.12 4.52
C ILE A 218 -12.80 -3.08 5.60
N TYR A 219 -12.45 -2.69 6.82
CA TYR A 219 -13.43 -2.50 7.90
C TYR A 219 -14.39 -1.36 7.59
N MET A 220 -13.91 -0.26 7.01
CA MET A 220 -14.76 0.85 6.57
C MET A 220 -15.77 0.39 5.51
N ALA A 221 -15.37 -0.44 4.55
CA ALA A 221 -16.27 -1.02 3.55
C ALA A 221 -17.34 -1.90 4.19
N TYR A 222 -16.94 -2.81 5.10
CA TYR A 222 -17.90 -3.65 5.82
C TYR A 222 -18.83 -2.84 6.72
N ASN A 223 -18.32 -1.81 7.40
CA ASN A 223 -19.15 -0.93 8.22
C ASN A 223 -20.14 -0.11 7.39
N ALA A 224 -19.78 0.27 6.17
CA ALA A 224 -20.69 0.94 5.24
C ALA A 224 -21.83 0.01 4.77
N ILE A 225 -21.55 -1.30 4.61
CA ILE A 225 -22.53 -2.30 4.15
C ILE A 225 -23.42 -2.78 5.29
N TYR A 226 -22.85 -3.12 6.45
CA TYR A 226 -23.51 -3.80 7.54
C TYR A 226 -23.76 -2.93 8.79
N GLY A 227 -23.28 -1.66 8.77
CA GLY A 227 -23.29 -0.78 9.94
C GLY A 227 -22.21 -1.12 10.96
N TYR A 228 -21.91 -0.15 11.84
CA TYR A 228 -20.82 -0.26 12.83
C TYR A 228 -20.99 -1.40 13.83
N ARG A 229 -22.23 -1.83 14.10
CA ARG A 229 -22.51 -2.92 15.06
C ARG A 229 -22.03 -4.27 14.53
N GLU A 230 -22.22 -4.55 13.25
CA GLU A 230 -21.97 -5.87 12.65
C GLU A 230 -20.77 -5.89 11.71
N GLY A 231 -20.37 -4.74 11.17
CA GLY A 231 -19.36 -4.66 10.13
C GLY A 231 -18.02 -5.28 10.53
N ASN A 232 -17.53 -5.00 11.73
CA ASN A 232 -16.27 -5.60 12.21
C ASN A 232 -16.37 -7.12 12.33
N TYR A 233 -17.46 -7.63 12.91
CA TYR A 233 -17.70 -9.07 13.03
C TYR A 233 -17.74 -9.74 11.65
N LYS A 234 -18.52 -9.20 10.72
CA LYS A 234 -18.64 -9.71 9.37
C LYS A 234 -17.31 -9.69 8.63
N CYS A 235 -16.54 -8.61 8.78
CA CYS A 235 -15.22 -8.49 8.18
C CYS A 235 -14.27 -9.58 8.67
N VAL A 236 -14.18 -9.78 9.99
CA VAL A 236 -13.31 -10.81 10.56
C VAL A 236 -13.77 -12.21 10.16
N LYS A 237 -15.08 -12.48 10.23
CA LYS A 237 -15.65 -13.78 9.83
C LYS A 237 -15.32 -14.11 8.38
N ASP A 238 -15.58 -13.20 7.45
CA ASP A 238 -15.31 -13.41 6.03
C ASP A 238 -13.81 -13.52 5.75
N TRP A 239 -12.98 -12.77 6.48
CA TRP A 239 -11.53 -12.89 6.41
C TRP A 239 -11.05 -14.29 6.83
N MET A 240 -11.52 -14.78 7.97
CA MET A 240 -11.16 -16.12 8.46
C MET A 240 -11.64 -17.21 7.50
N GLU A 241 -12.84 -17.07 6.93
CA GLU A 241 -13.41 -18.00 5.96
C GLU A 241 -12.60 -18.03 4.65
N VAL A 242 -12.35 -16.85 4.04
CA VAL A 242 -11.68 -16.74 2.74
C VAL A 242 -10.22 -17.20 2.80
N PHE A 243 -9.54 -16.93 3.90
CA PHE A 243 -8.11 -17.26 4.07
C PHE A 243 -7.85 -18.49 4.95
N ASN A 244 -8.89 -19.22 5.36
CA ASN A 244 -8.75 -20.40 6.24
C ASN A 244 -7.90 -20.12 7.49
N GLY A 245 -7.98 -18.91 8.06
CA GLY A 245 -7.18 -18.50 9.21
C GLY A 245 -5.72 -18.17 8.92
N HIS A 246 -5.27 -18.19 7.69
CA HIS A 246 -3.84 -18.09 7.36
C HIS A 246 -3.33 -16.65 7.22
N ALA A 247 -4.15 -15.68 6.84
CA ALA A 247 -3.77 -14.26 6.80
C ALA A 247 -3.90 -13.61 8.19
N GLY A 248 -3.10 -14.05 9.13
CA GLY A 248 -3.31 -14.05 10.57
C GLY A 248 -3.12 -12.75 11.35
N ILE A 249 -2.92 -11.58 10.72
CA ILE A 249 -2.80 -10.30 11.45
C ILE A 249 -4.02 -9.45 11.16
N LEU A 250 -4.85 -9.24 12.19
CA LEU A 250 -6.06 -8.43 12.13
C LEU A 250 -5.83 -7.03 12.69
N LEU A 251 -6.47 -6.03 12.09
CA LEU A 251 -6.39 -4.63 12.49
C LEU A 251 -7.64 -4.26 13.30
N GLY A 252 -7.48 -4.01 14.59
CA GLY A 252 -8.60 -3.92 15.54
C GLY A 252 -9.06 -2.51 15.91
N ASP A 253 -8.46 -1.45 15.37
CA ASP A 253 -8.64 -0.08 15.86
C ASP A 253 -9.55 0.82 15.01
N THR A 254 -10.20 0.29 13.96
CA THR A 254 -11.02 1.08 13.04
C THR A 254 -12.21 1.78 13.74
N ILE A 255 -12.88 1.09 14.66
CA ILE A 255 -13.97 1.65 15.49
C ILE A 255 -13.66 1.56 16.99
N GLY A 256 -12.41 1.35 17.35
CA GLY A 256 -11.95 1.18 18.72
C GLY A 256 -11.69 -0.28 19.09
N GLN A 257 -10.62 -0.49 19.85
CA GLN A 257 -10.11 -1.82 20.19
C GLN A 257 -11.09 -2.64 21.03
N ASP A 258 -11.79 -2.02 21.97
CA ASP A 258 -12.79 -2.72 22.82
C ASP A 258 -13.95 -3.27 22.00
N ALA A 259 -14.45 -2.50 21.02
CA ALA A 259 -15.50 -2.95 20.12
C ALA A 259 -15.03 -4.13 19.24
N PHE A 260 -13.77 -4.09 18.79
CA PHE A 260 -13.17 -5.17 18.02
C PHE A 260 -13.02 -6.45 18.85
N LEU A 261 -12.47 -6.34 20.07
CA LEU A 261 -12.31 -7.50 20.97
C LEU A 261 -13.64 -8.16 21.31
N LYS A 262 -14.71 -7.38 21.51
CA LYS A 262 -16.08 -7.92 21.69
C LYS A 262 -16.54 -8.72 20.46
N CYS A 263 -16.16 -8.31 19.24
CA CYS A 263 -16.50 -9.09 18.05
C CYS A 263 -15.82 -10.47 18.06
N LEU A 264 -14.57 -10.57 18.51
CA LEU A 264 -13.83 -11.82 18.54
C LEU A 264 -14.39 -12.84 19.53
N THR A 265 -15.04 -12.38 20.62
CA THR A 265 -15.66 -13.29 21.61
C THR A 265 -16.93 -13.96 21.11
N THR A 266 -17.47 -13.53 19.98
CA THR A 266 -18.70 -14.08 19.34
C THR A 266 -18.39 -14.89 18.08
N LEU A 267 -17.14 -15.00 17.69
CA LEU A 267 -16.67 -15.86 16.61
C LEU A 267 -16.40 -17.26 17.10
#